data_2f31ffdfb5bdbb5324efa93611fc783c
#
_entry.id   2f31ffdfb5bdbb5324efa93611fc783c
#
_cell.length_a   1.000
_cell.length_b   1.000
_cell.length_c   1.000
_cell.angle_alpha   90.00
_cell.angle_beta   90.00
_cell.angle_gamma   90.00
#
_symmetry.space_group_name_H-M   'P 1'
#
loop_
_entity.id
_entity.type
_entity.pdbx_description
1 polymer ?
#
loop_
_entity_poly.entity_id
_entity_poly.type
_entity_poly.pdbx_seq_one_letter_code
_entity_poly.pdbx_strand_id
1 'polypeptide(L)' 'MVIHESAEDYLESILVLQERRGYVRSIDIVNELGYSKPSVSVAMKNLREKEQIRVTPEGESV' A
#
# COMPACT_ATOMS: atom_id res chain seq x y z
N MET A 1 -11.28 -18.78 1.97
CA MET A 1 -11.19 -17.38 1.55
C MET A 1 -9.86 -17.15 0.84
N VAL A 2 -9.91 -16.63 -0.35
CA VAL A 2 -8.69 -16.33 -1.12
C VAL A 2 -8.31 -14.89 -0.90
N ILE A 3 -7.08 -14.68 -0.42
CA ILE A 3 -6.55 -13.34 -0.25
C ILE A 3 -5.68 -13.04 -1.46
N HIS A 4 -6.10 -12.09 -2.26
CA HIS A 4 -5.33 -11.68 -3.44
C HIS A 4 -4.39 -10.57 -3.05
N GLU A 5 -3.14 -10.92 -2.78
CA GLU A 5 -2.11 -9.93 -2.47
C GLU A 5 -1.45 -9.43 -3.76
N SER A 6 -2.27 -8.90 -4.67
CA SER A 6 -1.78 -8.34 -5.93
C SER A 6 -1.46 -6.86 -5.77
N ALA A 7 -0.68 -6.31 -6.71
CA ALA A 7 -0.36 -4.89 -6.69
C ALA A 7 -1.62 -4.02 -6.76
N GLU A 8 -2.64 -4.48 -7.50
CA GLU A 8 -3.90 -3.76 -7.62
C GLU A 8 -4.66 -3.71 -6.31
N ASP A 9 -4.66 -4.82 -5.55
CA ASP A 9 -5.29 -4.87 -4.24
C ASP A 9 -4.60 -3.92 -3.26
N TYR A 10 -3.27 -3.86 -3.30
CA TYR A 10 -2.51 -2.94 -2.46
C TYR A 10 -2.78 -1.49 -2.84
N LEU A 11 -2.90 -1.21 -4.14
CA LEU A 11 -3.20 0.14 -4.60
C LEU A 11 -4.57 0.58 -4.10
N GLU A 12 -5.58 -0.29 -4.18
CA GLU A 12 -6.90 -0.01 -3.67
C GLU A 12 -6.88 0.24 -2.16
N SER A 13 -6.11 -0.57 -1.43
CA SER A 13 -5.95 -0.41 0.01
C SER A 13 -5.32 0.94 0.34
N ILE A 14 -4.33 1.35 -0.43
CA ILE A 14 -3.68 2.65 -0.26
C ILE A 14 -4.69 3.77 -0.46
N LEU A 15 -5.54 3.67 -1.49
CA LEU A 15 -6.56 4.67 -1.75
C LEU A 15 -7.53 4.82 -0.58
N VAL A 16 -7.98 3.69 -0.03
CA VAL A 16 -8.90 3.71 1.11
C VAL A 16 -8.26 4.37 2.33
N LEU A 17 -7.04 3.97 2.66
CA LEU A 17 -6.35 4.53 3.82
C LEU A 17 -5.96 5.99 3.60
N GLN A 18 -5.61 6.34 2.37
CA GLN A 18 -5.24 7.70 2.03
C GLN A 18 -6.39 8.69 2.21
N GLU A 19 -7.62 8.26 1.95
CA GLU A 19 -8.79 9.11 2.17
C GLU A 19 -8.91 9.55 3.62
N ARG A 20 -8.37 8.74 4.53
CA ARG A 20 -8.43 9.03 5.97
C ARG A 20 -7.27 9.89 6.42
N ARG A 21 -6.09 9.72 5.84
CA ARG A 21 -4.85 10.33 6.34
C ARG A 21 -4.12 11.20 5.34
N GLY A 22 -4.42 11.07 4.05
CA GLY A 22 -3.69 11.74 2.98
C GLY A 22 -2.41 11.04 2.56
N TYR A 23 -1.97 10.06 3.31
CA TYR A 23 -0.79 9.24 3.00
C TYR A 23 -0.92 7.88 3.68
N VAL A 24 -0.11 6.92 3.24
CA VAL A 24 -0.14 5.56 3.79
C VAL A 24 1.29 5.06 3.94
N ARG A 25 1.56 4.39 5.06
CA ARG A 25 2.83 3.71 5.27
C ARG A 25 2.62 2.21 5.11
N SER A 26 3.69 1.49 4.72
CA SER A 26 3.62 0.03 4.60
C SER A 26 3.13 -0.64 5.87
N ILE A 27 3.56 -0.12 7.03
CA ILE A 27 3.14 -0.67 8.32
C ILE A 27 1.64 -0.50 8.56
N ASP A 28 1.04 0.56 8.03
CA ASP A 28 -0.39 0.77 8.16
C ASP A 28 -1.16 -0.32 7.43
N ILE A 29 -0.70 -0.72 6.24
CA ILE A 29 -1.33 -1.79 5.48
C ILE A 29 -1.22 -3.11 6.22
N VAL A 30 -0.05 -3.41 6.77
CA VAL A 30 0.17 -4.63 7.55
C VAL A 30 -0.78 -4.69 8.74
N ASN A 31 -0.87 -3.59 9.51
CA ASN A 31 -1.66 -3.56 10.73
C ASN A 31 -3.16 -3.49 10.48
N GLU A 32 -3.59 -2.72 9.49
CA GLU A 32 -5.01 -2.50 9.24
C GLU A 32 -5.65 -3.61 8.41
N LEU A 33 -4.89 -4.17 7.47
CA LEU A 33 -5.44 -5.10 6.49
C LEU A 33 -4.95 -6.53 6.69
N GLY A 34 -3.97 -6.73 7.56
CA GLY A 34 -3.49 -8.08 7.88
C GLY A 34 -2.64 -8.74 6.81
N TYR A 35 -2.12 -7.96 5.86
CA TYR A 35 -1.20 -8.51 4.86
C TYR A 35 0.17 -8.76 5.47
N SER A 36 0.91 -9.71 4.88
CA SER A 36 2.25 -10.00 5.36
C SER A 36 3.20 -8.85 5.04
N LYS A 37 4.13 -8.58 5.94
CA LYS A 37 5.08 -7.49 5.80
C LYS A 37 5.95 -7.62 4.54
N PRO A 38 6.53 -8.79 4.23
CA PRO A 38 7.30 -8.94 2.99
C PRO A 38 6.47 -8.70 1.74
N SER A 39 5.24 -9.18 1.70
CA SER A 39 4.35 -8.98 0.55
C SER A 39 4.04 -7.51 0.33
N VAL A 40 3.77 -6.78 1.41
CA VAL A 40 3.51 -5.34 1.34
C VAL A 40 4.74 -4.60 0.80
N SER A 41 5.92 -4.95 1.29
CA SER A 41 7.15 -4.30 0.84
C SER A 41 7.39 -4.49 -0.66
N VAL A 42 7.20 -5.70 -1.16
CA VAL A 42 7.37 -6.01 -2.58
C VAL A 42 6.32 -5.26 -3.41
N ALA A 43 5.06 -5.28 -2.97
CA ALA A 43 3.99 -4.62 -3.69
C ALA A 43 4.19 -3.11 -3.76
N MET A 44 4.61 -2.50 -2.66
CA MET A 44 4.90 -1.07 -2.62
C MET A 44 6.03 -0.69 -3.56
N LYS A 45 7.08 -1.51 -3.61
CA LYS A 45 8.19 -1.30 -4.52
C LYS A 45 7.71 -1.35 -5.98
N ASN A 46 6.90 -2.35 -6.31
CA ASN A 46 6.36 -2.49 -7.67
C ASN A 46 5.50 -1.31 -8.06
N LEU A 47 4.66 -0.83 -7.15
CA LEU A 47 3.80 0.32 -7.41
C LEU A 47 4.61 1.60 -7.62
N ARG A 48 5.68 1.78 -6.87
CA ARG A 48 6.58 2.93 -7.05
C ARG A 48 7.28 2.88 -8.41
N GLU A 49 7.76 1.70 -8.80
CA GLU A 49 8.42 1.52 -10.09
C GLU A 49 7.48 1.78 -11.27
N LYS A 50 6.20 1.50 -11.09
CA LYS A 50 5.17 1.77 -12.10
C LYS A 50 4.61 3.18 -12.01
N GLU A 51 5.13 3.99 -11.11
CA GLU A 51 4.69 5.36 -10.87
C GLU A 51 3.22 5.49 -10.49
N GLN A 52 2.65 4.44 -9.91
CA GLN A 52 1.26 4.47 -9.45
C GLN A 52 1.13 5.08 -8.07
N ILE A 53 2.21 5.09 -7.30
CA ILE A 53 2.26 5.77 -6.01
C ILE A 53 3.52 6.62 -5.93
N ARG A 54 3.50 7.60 -5.03
CA ARG A 54 4.63 8.50 -4.79
C ARG A 54 5.08 8.36 -3.35
N VAL A 55 6.38 8.55 -3.14
CA VAL A 55 6.94 8.58 -1.79
C VAL A 55 6.96 10.04 -1.34
N THR A 56 6.36 10.30 -0.20
CA THR A 56 6.35 11.63 0.43
C THR A 56 7.06 11.53 1.78
N PRO A 57 7.42 12.67 2.41
CA PRO A 57 8.02 12.65 3.73
C PRO A 57 7.15 11.97 4.78
N GLU A 58 5.84 12.01 4.60
CA GLU A 58 4.88 11.39 5.52
C GLU A 58 4.68 9.91 5.25
N GLY A 59 4.77 9.49 3.98
CA GLY A 59 4.53 8.12 3.58
C GLY A 59 4.25 8.00 2.09
N GLU A 60 3.44 7.01 1.72
CA GLU A 60 3.07 6.77 0.32
C GLU A 60 1.77 7.49 0.00
N SER A 61 1.63 7.99 -1.24
CA SER A 61 0.37 8.56 -1.70
C SER A 61 0.17 8.27 -3.20
N VAL A 62 -1.08 8.26 -3.59
CA VAL A 62 -1.47 8.00 -4.97
C VAL A 62 -1.60 9.28 -5.75
#